data_60508ea182d6a47d17d78fe1dddd1312
#
_entry.id   60508ea182d6a47d17d78fe1dddd1312
#
_cell.length_a   1.000
_cell.length_b   1.000
_cell.length_c   1.000
_cell.angle_alpha   90.00
_cell.angle_beta   90.00
_cell.angle_gamma   90.00
#
_symmetry.space_group_name_H-M   'P 1'
#
loop_
_entity.id
_entity.type
_entity.pdbx_description
1 polymer ?
#
loop_
_entity_poly.entity_id
_entity_poly.type
_entity_poly.pdbx_seq_one_letter_code
_entity_poly.pdbx_strand_id
1 'polypeptide(L)'
;MIELVITSRCTGCGDCVSVCPTHVFDLGEDGIPRIARQEDCQTCFMCELYCKADALYVGPNHDRAGKVNEDEILNSGLLGEYRRESGWDEWAERPEFTSQFWRMSQIMNGGREVSASRKAKKLAEK
;
A
#
# COMPACT_ATOMS: atom_id res chain seq x y z
N MET A 1 -1.59 -2.53 -10.83
CA MET A 1 -2.07 -1.48 -9.88
C MET A 1 -2.97 -2.07 -8.82
N ILE A 2 -3.18 -1.34 -7.75
CA ILE A 2 -4.09 -1.77 -6.69
C ILE A 2 -5.51 -1.95 -7.23
N GLU A 3 -6.13 -3.08 -6.90
CA GLU A 3 -7.45 -3.44 -7.40
C GLU A 3 -8.49 -3.57 -6.29
N LEU A 4 -8.10 -4.12 -5.14
CA LEU A 4 -9.06 -4.44 -4.08
C LEU A 4 -8.53 -4.07 -2.70
N VAL A 5 -9.44 -3.60 -1.86
CA VAL A 5 -9.29 -3.59 -0.40
C VAL A 5 -10.34 -4.57 0.14
N ILE A 6 -9.88 -5.63 0.79
CA ILE A 6 -10.75 -6.65 1.37
C ILE A 6 -11.20 -6.18 2.75
N THR A 7 -12.33 -5.52 2.82
CA THR A 7 -12.81 -4.88 4.04
C THR A 7 -13.00 -5.86 5.19
N SER A 8 -13.39 -7.10 4.89
CA SER A 8 -13.57 -8.14 5.90
C SER A 8 -12.25 -8.58 6.57
N ARG A 9 -11.12 -8.35 5.94
CA ARG A 9 -9.80 -8.67 6.49
C ARG A 9 -9.10 -7.47 7.12
N CYS A 10 -9.43 -6.27 6.66
CA CYS A 10 -8.75 -5.04 7.09
C CYS A 10 -8.92 -4.78 8.59
N THR A 11 -7.81 -4.49 9.27
CA THR A 11 -7.80 -4.19 10.71
C THR A 11 -7.81 -2.69 11.01
N GLY A 12 -7.75 -1.84 9.98
CA GLY A 12 -7.74 -0.39 10.15
C GLY A 12 -6.41 0.20 10.62
N CYS A 13 -5.30 -0.51 10.42
CA CYS A 13 -3.99 -0.05 10.89
C CYS A 13 -3.45 1.19 10.16
N GLY A 14 -3.93 1.47 8.94
CA GLY A 14 -3.53 2.64 8.16
C GLY A 14 -2.17 2.57 7.49
N ASP A 15 -1.46 1.45 7.59
CA ASP A 15 -0.11 1.33 7.03
C ASP A 15 -0.09 1.52 5.52
N CYS A 16 -1.08 0.99 4.80
CA CYS A 16 -1.17 1.15 3.34
C CYS A 16 -1.27 2.62 2.92
N VAL A 17 -1.99 3.42 3.70
CA VAL A 17 -2.12 4.85 3.46
C VAL A 17 -0.78 5.55 3.67
N SER A 18 -0.07 5.17 4.74
CA SER A 18 1.21 5.78 5.12
C SER A 18 2.35 5.45 4.16
N VAL A 19 2.39 4.22 3.63
CA VAL A 19 3.53 3.77 2.79
C VAL A 19 3.37 4.09 1.32
N CYS A 20 2.16 4.40 0.87
CA CYS A 20 1.93 4.65 -0.56
C CYS A 20 2.68 5.90 -1.03
N PRO A 21 3.68 5.77 -1.93
CA PRO A 21 4.49 6.92 -2.34
C PRO A 21 3.73 7.91 -3.20
N THR A 22 2.61 7.52 -3.78
CA THR A 22 1.82 8.37 -4.69
C THR A 22 0.43 8.71 -4.14
N HIS A 23 0.19 8.41 -2.88
CA HIS A 23 -1.04 8.80 -2.17
C HIS A 23 -2.31 8.33 -2.89
N VAL A 24 -2.38 7.04 -3.13
CA VAL A 24 -3.52 6.42 -3.83
C VAL A 24 -4.74 6.29 -2.93
N PHE A 25 -4.53 6.08 -1.62
CA PHE A 25 -5.59 5.76 -0.67
C PHE A 25 -6.04 6.97 0.14
N ASP A 26 -7.34 7.03 0.42
CA ASP A 26 -7.87 7.88 1.49
C ASP A 26 -8.33 6.98 2.65
N LEU A 27 -8.12 7.44 3.88
CA LEU A 27 -8.58 6.73 5.06
C LEU A 27 -10.04 7.11 5.33
N GLY A 28 -10.92 6.11 5.40
CA GLY A 28 -12.32 6.34 5.72
C GLY A 28 -12.54 6.65 7.21
N GLU A 29 -13.71 7.15 7.55
CA GLU A 29 -14.11 7.44 8.94
C GLU A 29 -14.10 6.18 9.81
N ASP A 30 -14.38 5.04 9.20
CA ASP A 30 -14.37 3.72 9.84
C ASP A 30 -12.95 3.14 10.00
N GLY A 31 -11.91 3.86 9.57
CA GLY A 31 -10.53 3.41 9.58
C GLY A 31 -10.16 2.49 8.41
N ILE A 32 -11.10 2.21 7.52
CA ILE A 32 -10.85 1.36 6.35
C ILE A 32 -10.38 2.24 5.19
N PRO A 33 -9.26 1.91 4.54
CA PRO A 33 -8.78 2.70 3.40
C PRO A 33 -9.66 2.50 2.17
N ARG A 34 -9.75 3.55 1.35
CA ARG A 34 -10.42 3.50 0.06
C ARG A 34 -9.43 3.84 -1.04
N ILE A 35 -9.58 3.17 -2.18
CA ILE A 35 -8.79 3.46 -3.37
C ILE A 35 -9.36 4.72 -4.01
N ALA A 36 -8.73 5.85 -3.76
CA ALA A 36 -9.24 7.15 -4.18
C ALA A 36 -8.63 7.63 -5.50
N ARG A 37 -7.39 7.25 -5.77
CA ARG A 37 -6.63 7.71 -6.93
C ARG A 37 -5.89 6.54 -7.56
N GLN A 38 -6.66 5.55 -8.01
CA GLN A 38 -6.13 4.30 -8.58
C GLN A 38 -5.17 4.57 -9.74
N GLU A 39 -5.45 5.59 -10.54
CA GLU A 39 -4.63 5.99 -11.68
C GLU A 39 -3.21 6.43 -11.30
N ASP A 40 -3.01 6.83 -10.05
CA ASP A 40 -1.69 7.23 -9.54
C ASP A 40 -0.86 6.06 -9.00
N CYS A 41 -1.44 4.86 -8.95
CA CYS A 41 -0.76 3.67 -8.44
C CYS A 41 0.42 3.29 -9.32
N GLN A 42 1.59 3.12 -8.72
CA GLN A 42 2.83 2.75 -9.42
C GLN A 42 3.10 1.25 -9.40
N THR A 43 2.17 0.45 -8.91
CA THR A 43 2.29 -1.00 -8.85
C THR A 43 3.59 -1.44 -8.14
N CYS A 44 3.92 -0.75 -7.05
CA CYS A 44 5.15 -0.99 -6.30
C CYS A 44 4.99 -2.08 -5.22
N PHE A 45 3.79 -2.55 -4.97
CA PHE A 45 3.45 -3.57 -3.96
C PHE A 45 3.78 -3.18 -2.51
N MET A 46 4.16 -1.95 -2.24
CA MET A 46 4.51 -1.52 -0.88
C MET A 46 3.34 -1.68 0.09
N CYS A 47 2.12 -1.36 -0.36
CA CYS A 47 0.93 -1.52 0.48
C CYS A 47 0.73 -2.98 0.90
N GLU A 48 0.94 -3.93 -0.01
CA GLU A 48 0.84 -5.36 0.32
C GLU A 48 1.92 -5.79 1.31
N LEU A 49 3.16 -5.29 1.17
CA LEU A 49 4.24 -5.63 2.08
C LEU A 49 3.94 -5.23 3.53
N TYR A 50 3.30 -4.08 3.72
CA TYR A 50 2.99 -3.56 5.05
C TYR A 50 1.65 -4.04 5.59
N CYS A 51 0.82 -4.69 4.78
CA CYS A 51 -0.49 -5.16 5.21
C CYS A 51 -0.40 -6.53 5.88
N LYS A 52 -0.29 -6.55 7.21
CA LYS A 52 -0.20 -7.79 7.99
C LYS A 52 -1.48 -8.62 7.93
N ALA A 53 -2.59 -7.99 7.61
CA ALA A 53 -3.90 -8.65 7.50
C ALA A 53 -4.15 -9.28 6.13
N ASP A 54 -3.25 -9.09 5.17
CA ASP A 54 -3.39 -9.55 3.79
C ASP A 54 -4.73 -9.12 3.18
N ALA A 55 -5.06 -7.85 3.35
CA ALA A 55 -6.34 -7.27 2.94
C ALA A 55 -6.28 -6.54 1.61
N LEU A 56 -5.13 -6.51 0.94
CA LEU A 56 -4.93 -5.75 -0.29
C LEU A 56 -4.53 -6.66 -1.43
N TYR A 57 -5.08 -6.39 -2.60
CA TYR A 57 -4.71 -7.09 -3.82
C TYR A 57 -4.22 -6.09 -4.87
N VAL A 58 -2.96 -6.23 -5.25
CA VAL A 58 -2.33 -5.47 -6.34
C VAL A 58 -2.25 -6.38 -7.56
N GLY A 59 -2.96 -6.02 -8.62
CA GLY A 59 -2.97 -6.78 -9.86
C GLY A 59 -1.76 -6.47 -10.74
N PRO A 60 -1.52 -7.29 -11.78
CA PRO A 60 -0.33 -7.17 -12.62
C PRO A 60 -0.36 -6.02 -13.62
N ASN A 61 -1.52 -5.43 -13.87
CA ASN A 61 -1.63 -4.32 -14.81
C ASN A 61 -1.14 -3.03 -14.14
N HIS A 62 -0.29 -2.28 -14.84
CA HIS A 62 0.27 -1.03 -14.33
C HIS A 62 -0.39 0.22 -14.95
N ASP A 63 -1.11 0.05 -16.04
CA ASP A 63 -1.66 1.16 -16.84
C ASP A 63 -3.18 1.26 -16.81
N ARG A 64 -3.87 0.22 -16.34
CA ARG A 64 -5.32 0.20 -16.30
C ARG A 64 -5.82 -0.77 -15.23
N ALA A 65 -7.01 -0.49 -14.70
CA ALA A 65 -7.69 -1.41 -13.78
C ALA A 65 -8.15 -2.66 -14.53
N GLY A 66 -7.98 -3.81 -13.90
CA GLY A 66 -8.55 -5.07 -14.37
C GLY A 66 -9.98 -5.23 -13.85
N LYS A 67 -10.68 -6.21 -14.39
CA LYS A 67 -11.98 -6.64 -13.85
C LYS A 67 -11.70 -7.78 -12.88
N VAL A 68 -11.66 -7.45 -11.59
CA VAL A 68 -11.25 -8.38 -10.54
C VAL A 68 -12.46 -8.70 -9.67
N ASN A 69 -12.72 -9.99 -9.48
CA ASN A 69 -13.77 -10.47 -8.60
C ASN A 69 -13.19 -10.76 -7.22
N GLU A 70 -13.75 -10.12 -6.19
CA GLU A 70 -13.26 -10.25 -4.82
C GLU A 70 -13.30 -11.70 -4.31
N ASP A 71 -14.39 -12.41 -4.57
CA ASP A 71 -14.54 -13.80 -4.13
C ASP A 71 -13.51 -14.72 -4.76
N GLU A 72 -13.22 -14.52 -6.03
CA GLU A 72 -12.17 -15.29 -6.73
C GLU A 72 -10.81 -15.04 -6.12
N ILE A 73 -10.49 -13.80 -5.80
CA ILE A 73 -9.22 -13.43 -5.18
C ILE A 73 -9.12 -14.00 -3.76
N LEU A 74 -10.20 -13.94 -2.98
CA LEU A 74 -10.23 -14.53 -1.64
C LEU A 74 -9.93 -16.03 -1.65
N ASN A 75 -10.38 -16.72 -2.67
CA ASN A 75 -10.21 -18.18 -2.81
C ASN A 75 -8.95 -18.59 -3.58
N SER A 76 -8.21 -17.63 -4.14
CA SER A 76 -7.08 -17.89 -5.02
C SER A 76 -5.77 -18.21 -4.30
N GLY A 77 -5.63 -17.78 -3.04
CA GLY A 77 -4.36 -17.83 -2.31
C GLY A 77 -3.39 -16.71 -2.66
N LEU A 78 -3.79 -15.76 -3.51
CA LEU A 78 -2.92 -14.65 -3.94
C LEU A 78 -2.74 -13.57 -2.87
N LEU A 79 -3.71 -13.44 -1.95
CA LEU A 79 -3.61 -12.42 -0.90
C LEU A 79 -2.45 -12.74 0.04
N GLY A 80 -1.57 -11.78 0.21
CA GLY A 80 -0.39 -11.93 1.06
C GLY A 80 0.77 -12.69 0.42
N GLU A 81 0.62 -13.17 -0.82
CA GLU A 81 1.66 -13.94 -1.50
C GLU A 81 2.95 -13.14 -1.66
N TYR A 82 2.85 -11.90 -2.09
CA TYR A 82 4.04 -11.06 -2.30
C TYR A 82 4.83 -10.87 -1.00
N ARG A 83 4.14 -10.60 0.11
CA ARG A 83 4.78 -10.43 1.42
C ARG A 83 5.47 -11.71 1.89
N ARG A 84 4.79 -12.86 1.77
CA ARG A 84 5.35 -14.16 2.15
C ARG A 84 6.56 -14.53 1.28
N GLU A 85 6.42 -14.40 -0.03
CA GLU A 85 7.47 -14.80 -0.99
C GLU A 85 8.68 -13.87 -0.98
N SER A 86 8.48 -12.60 -0.58
CA SER A 86 9.58 -11.64 -0.45
C SER A 86 10.47 -11.92 0.77
N GLY A 87 9.98 -12.69 1.74
CA GLY A 87 10.68 -12.88 3.01
C GLY A 87 10.65 -11.64 3.90
N TRP A 88 9.72 -10.73 3.67
CA TRP A 88 9.64 -9.43 4.34
C TRP A 88 9.64 -9.54 5.87
N ASP A 89 8.86 -10.49 6.41
CA ASP A 89 8.71 -10.65 7.86
C ASP A 89 9.81 -11.50 8.50
N GLU A 90 10.61 -12.20 7.70
CA GLU A 90 11.57 -13.21 8.17
C GLU A 90 12.66 -12.60 9.06
N TRP A 91 13.12 -11.41 8.73
CA TRP A 91 14.24 -10.77 9.40
C TRP A 91 13.85 -9.55 10.25
N ALA A 92 12.57 -9.20 10.26
CA ALA A 92 12.10 -7.94 10.86
C ALA A 92 12.44 -7.81 12.35
N GLU A 93 12.51 -8.94 13.07
CA GLU A 93 12.74 -8.96 14.51
C GLU A 93 14.16 -9.42 14.90
N ARG A 94 15.05 -9.49 13.90
CA ARG A 94 16.42 -9.98 14.12
C ARG A 94 17.34 -8.80 14.42
N PRO A 95 17.86 -8.67 15.65
CA PRO A 95 18.67 -7.51 16.05
C PRO A 95 20.01 -7.42 15.33
N GLU A 96 20.51 -8.51 14.77
CA GLU A 96 21.75 -8.55 14.00
C GLU A 96 21.64 -7.87 12.64
N PHE A 97 20.42 -7.58 12.16
CA PHE A 97 20.22 -6.90 10.88
C PHE A 97 19.91 -5.42 11.11
N THR A 98 20.76 -4.55 10.63
CA THR A 98 20.72 -3.11 10.90
C THR A 98 20.20 -2.26 9.74
N SER A 99 19.80 -2.88 8.63
CA SER A 99 19.31 -2.14 7.45
C SER A 99 18.01 -1.38 7.72
N GLN A 100 17.27 -1.79 8.73
CA GLN A 100 16.02 -1.14 9.16
C GLN A 100 14.98 -0.97 8.04
N PHE A 101 14.95 -1.92 7.11
CA PHE A 101 13.99 -1.89 5.99
C PHE A 101 12.53 -1.86 6.46
N TRP A 102 12.27 -2.36 7.66
CA TRP A 102 10.93 -2.32 8.27
C TRP A 102 10.46 -0.89 8.60
N ARG A 103 11.35 0.09 8.53
CA ARG A 103 11.01 1.50 8.74
C ARG A 103 10.63 2.23 7.45
N MET A 104 10.43 1.49 6.37
CA MET A 104 10.11 2.07 5.07
C MET A 104 8.86 2.96 5.10
N SER A 105 7.87 2.64 5.94
CA SER A 105 6.68 3.46 6.10
C SER A 105 7.02 4.90 6.50
N GLN A 106 7.98 5.07 7.40
CA GLN A 106 8.42 6.40 7.84
C GLN A 106 9.09 7.17 6.70
N ILE A 107 9.91 6.46 5.91
CA ILE A 107 10.61 7.05 4.76
C ILE A 107 9.60 7.50 3.69
N MET A 108 8.65 6.64 3.35
CA MET A 108 7.63 6.95 2.34
C MET A 108 6.71 8.08 2.79
N ASN A 109 6.34 8.11 4.06
CA ASN A 109 5.50 9.17 4.61
C ASN A 109 6.21 10.53 4.49
N GLY A 110 7.49 10.59 4.84
CA GLY A 110 8.30 11.80 4.66
C GLY A 110 8.36 12.26 3.20
N GLY A 111 8.55 11.33 2.28
CA GLY A 111 8.55 11.61 0.85
C GLY A 111 7.23 12.18 0.35
N ARG A 112 6.11 11.63 0.84
CA ARG A 112 4.77 12.12 0.49
C ARG A 112 4.56 13.55 0.98
N GLU A 113 4.99 13.86 2.19
CA GLU A 113 4.88 15.21 2.77
C GLU A 113 5.66 16.23 1.95
N VAL A 114 6.89 15.89 1.57
CA VAL A 114 7.72 16.75 0.72
C VAL A 114 7.06 16.98 -0.63
N SER A 115 6.56 15.91 -1.24
CA SER A 115 5.88 15.98 -2.55
C SER A 115 4.63 16.85 -2.49
N ALA A 116 3.80 16.67 -1.47
CA ALA A 116 2.60 17.49 -1.27
C ALA A 116 2.93 18.97 -1.07
N SER A 117 3.97 19.26 -0.30
CA SER A 117 4.45 20.62 -0.06
C SER A 117 4.91 21.29 -1.36
N ARG A 118 5.65 20.57 -2.19
CA ARG A 118 6.11 21.08 -3.50
C ARG A 118 4.95 21.36 -4.45
N LYS A 119 3.95 20.49 -4.48
CA LYS A 119 2.74 20.68 -5.29
C LYS A 119 1.97 21.91 -4.84
N ALA A 120 1.79 22.09 -3.54
CA ALA A 120 1.11 23.27 -2.98
C ALA A 120 1.85 24.56 -3.32
N LYS A 121 3.18 24.57 -3.24
CA LYS A 121 4.00 25.72 -3.62
C LYS A 121 3.81 26.11 -5.08
N LYS A 122 3.84 25.11 -5.99
CA LYS A 122 3.62 25.35 -7.42
C LYS A 122 2.26 25.96 -7.70
N LEU A 123 1.23 25.47 -7.01
CA LEU A 123 -0.12 26.00 -7.17
C LEU A 123 -0.22 27.45 -6.68
N ALA A 124 0.48 27.79 -5.61
CA ALA A 124 0.49 29.15 -5.06
C ALA A 124 1.24 30.15 -5.95
N GLU A 125 2.18 29.69 -6.77
CA GLU A 125 2.98 30.52 -7.67
C GLU A 125 2.25 30.81 -9.00
N LYS A 126 1.12 30.17 -9.26
CA LYS A 126 0.26 30.43 -10.41
C LYS A 126 -0.78 31.49 -10.07
#